data_9e9060aa83bd889c3b2538fed503d984
#
_entry.id   9e9060aa83bd889c3b2538fed503d984
#
_cell.length_a   1.000
_cell.length_b   1.000
_cell.length_c   1.000
_cell.angle_alpha   90.00
_cell.angle_beta   90.00
_cell.angle_gamma   90.00
#
_symmetry.space_group_name_H-M   'P 1'
#
loop_
_entity.id
_entity.type
_entity.pdbx_description
1 polymer ?
#
loop_
_entity_poly.entity_id
_entity_poly.type
_entity_poly.pdbx_seq_one_letter_code
_entity_poly.pdbx_strand_id
1 'polypeptide(L)'
;MHVDDCAEGIIFLLENYSDLPHVNLGTGEEMSIKELTEIIKSAVGFNGTTEFDTSKPNGTPRKILDTSKINNLGWHSKINIDRGLSDTYVWYLENYQ
;
A
#
# COMPACT_ATOMS: atom_id res chain seq x y z
N MET A 1 0.73 -0.39 -0.71
CA MET A 1 1.76 0.06 -1.69
C MET A 1 1.22 -0.08 -3.09
N HIS A 2 1.41 0.91 -3.93
CA HIS A 2 1.04 0.85 -5.35
C HIS A 2 1.96 -0.14 -6.09
N VAL A 3 1.41 -0.84 -7.07
CA VAL A 3 2.13 -1.88 -7.82
C VAL A 3 3.39 -1.35 -8.52
N ASP A 4 3.36 -0.11 -8.99
CA ASP A 4 4.51 0.50 -9.64
C ASP A 4 5.66 0.74 -8.67
N ASP A 5 5.36 1.16 -7.43
CA ASP A 5 6.36 1.26 -6.37
C ASP A 5 6.92 -0.11 -6.01
N CYS A 6 6.08 -1.12 -5.94
CA CYS A 6 6.51 -2.48 -5.66
C CYS A 6 7.50 -2.99 -6.72
N ALA A 7 7.15 -2.81 -8.00
CA ALA A 7 8.00 -3.20 -9.11
C ALA A 7 9.34 -2.44 -9.11
N GLU A 8 9.30 -1.14 -8.89
CA GLU A 8 10.51 -0.31 -8.82
C GLU A 8 11.42 -0.73 -7.66
N GLY A 9 10.83 -1.00 -6.48
CA GLY A 9 11.58 -1.47 -5.33
C GLY A 9 12.24 -2.83 -5.55
N ILE A 10 11.56 -3.75 -6.23
CA ILE A 10 12.13 -5.06 -6.57
C ILE A 10 13.32 -4.90 -7.52
N ILE A 11 13.18 -4.07 -8.55
CA ILE A 11 14.28 -3.78 -9.49
C ILE A 11 15.46 -3.15 -8.75
N PHE A 12 15.18 -2.17 -7.87
CA PHE A 12 16.23 -1.55 -7.06
C PHE A 12 17.01 -2.58 -6.23
N LEU A 13 16.30 -3.52 -5.58
CA LEU A 13 16.94 -4.56 -4.78
C LEU A 13 17.76 -5.53 -5.63
N LEU A 14 17.27 -5.89 -6.82
CA LEU A 14 18.03 -6.74 -7.75
C LEU A 14 19.35 -6.09 -8.18
N GLU A 15 19.37 -4.79 -8.31
CA GLU A 15 20.55 -4.04 -8.74
C GLU A 15 21.50 -3.66 -7.60
N ASN A 16 20.99 -3.54 -6.36
CA ASN A 16 21.74 -2.93 -5.25
C ASN A 16 21.90 -3.81 -4.01
N TYR A 17 21.35 -5.03 -4.01
CA TYR A 17 21.39 -5.89 -2.83
C TYR A 17 21.65 -7.34 -3.23
N SER A 18 22.64 -7.95 -2.59
CA SER A 18 23.04 -9.34 -2.86
C SER A 18 23.34 -10.17 -1.62
N ASP A 19 22.95 -9.68 -0.44
CA ASP A 19 23.14 -10.40 0.82
C ASP A 19 22.04 -11.46 1.03
N LEU A 20 22.30 -12.39 1.98
CA LEU A 20 21.36 -13.47 2.31
C LEU A 20 20.14 -13.03 3.12
N PRO A 21 20.24 -12.11 4.13
CA PRO A 21 19.06 -11.70 4.90
C PRO A 21 18.01 -11.04 4.02
N HIS A 22 16.73 -11.35 4.30
CA HIS A 22 15.62 -10.74 3.57
C HIS A 22 15.54 -9.23 3.81
N VAL A 23 14.87 -8.53 2.89
CA VAL A 23 14.60 -7.10 2.97
C VAL A 23 13.09 -6.89 2.88
N ASN A 24 12.53 -6.16 3.83
CA ASN A 24 11.12 -5.78 3.77
C ASN A 24 10.92 -4.66 2.74
N LEU A 25 9.95 -4.86 1.87
CA LEU A 25 9.55 -3.88 0.86
C LEU A 25 8.16 -3.37 1.19
N GLY A 26 8.06 -2.09 1.49
CA GLY A 26 6.80 -1.46 1.86
C GLY A 26 6.95 0.05 1.93
N THR A 27 5.85 0.74 2.27
CA THR A 27 5.86 2.20 2.43
C THR A 27 6.38 2.63 3.80
N GLY A 28 6.31 1.75 4.80
CA GLY A 28 6.59 2.11 6.19
C GLY A 28 5.47 2.89 6.86
N GLU A 29 4.39 3.15 6.14
CA GLU A 29 3.23 3.89 6.66
C GLU A 29 2.17 2.93 7.20
N GLU A 30 1.40 3.43 8.16
CA GLU A 30 0.35 2.68 8.84
C GLU A 30 -0.92 3.50 8.85
N MET A 31 -2.06 2.85 8.66
CA MET A 31 -3.36 3.47 8.84
C MET A 31 -4.39 2.45 9.30
N SER A 32 -5.45 2.91 9.95
CA SER A 32 -6.56 2.07 10.36
C SER A 32 -7.40 1.66 9.15
N ILE A 33 -8.17 0.58 9.31
CA ILE A 33 -9.16 0.17 8.30
C ILE A 33 -10.20 1.25 8.07
N LYS A 34 -10.58 1.96 9.13
CA LYS A 34 -11.52 3.09 9.03
C LYS A 34 -10.96 4.19 8.13
N GLU A 35 -9.71 4.61 8.35
CA GLU A 35 -9.04 5.61 7.52
C GLU A 35 -8.92 5.16 6.08
N LEU A 36 -8.50 3.92 5.86
CA LEU A 36 -8.39 3.34 4.51
C LEU A 36 -9.75 3.30 3.81
N THR A 37 -10.81 2.94 4.52
CA THR A 37 -12.18 2.92 3.98
C THR A 37 -12.58 4.31 3.48
N GLU A 38 -12.31 5.36 4.24
CA GLU A 38 -12.63 6.73 3.83
C GLU A 38 -11.84 7.15 2.57
N ILE A 39 -10.58 6.77 2.47
CA ILE A 39 -9.76 7.05 1.29
C ILE A 39 -10.32 6.34 0.06
N ILE A 40 -10.71 5.07 0.19
CA ILE A 40 -11.31 4.29 -0.89
C ILE A 40 -12.64 4.89 -1.33
N LYS A 41 -13.52 5.26 -0.38
CA LYS A 41 -14.78 5.92 -0.67
C LYS A 41 -14.58 7.18 -1.50
N SER A 42 -13.60 7.97 -1.13
CA SER A 42 -13.25 9.20 -1.85
C SER A 42 -12.74 8.89 -3.26
N ALA A 43 -11.86 7.90 -3.39
CA ALA A 43 -11.27 7.54 -4.68
C ALA A 43 -12.31 7.02 -5.69
N VAL A 44 -13.31 6.25 -5.22
CA VAL A 44 -14.34 5.67 -6.10
C VAL A 44 -15.60 6.53 -6.20
N GLY A 45 -15.72 7.60 -5.43
CA GLY A 45 -16.90 8.47 -5.41
C GLY A 45 -18.11 7.83 -4.74
N PHE A 46 -17.90 6.95 -3.76
CA PHE A 46 -18.98 6.30 -3.04
C PHE A 46 -19.53 7.21 -1.93
N ASN A 47 -20.82 7.47 -1.95
CA ASN A 47 -21.49 8.36 -0.99
C ASN A 47 -22.34 7.62 0.05
N GLY A 48 -22.24 6.29 0.11
CA GLY A 48 -22.99 5.48 1.06
C GLY A 48 -22.42 5.50 2.47
N THR A 49 -23.08 4.76 3.35
CA THR A 49 -22.70 4.61 4.75
C THR A 49 -21.79 3.39 4.93
N THR A 50 -20.80 3.52 5.80
CA THR A 50 -19.90 2.43 6.16
C THR A 50 -20.33 1.83 7.50
N GLU A 51 -20.45 0.51 7.55
CA GLU A 51 -20.73 -0.24 8.78
C GLU A 51 -19.60 -1.24 9.03
N PHE A 52 -19.24 -1.42 10.31
CA PHE A 52 -18.23 -2.39 10.71
C PHE A 52 -18.93 -3.61 11.34
N ASP A 53 -18.64 -4.80 10.81
CA ASP A 53 -19.17 -6.04 11.35
C ASP A 53 -18.36 -6.46 12.57
N THR A 54 -18.85 -6.11 13.75
CA THR A 54 -18.21 -6.44 15.02
C THR A 54 -18.43 -7.88 15.46
N SER A 55 -19.25 -8.66 14.73
CA SER A 55 -19.47 -10.10 15.02
C SER A 55 -18.30 -10.96 14.57
N LYS A 56 -17.42 -10.44 13.72
CA LYS A 56 -16.23 -11.15 13.24
C LYS A 56 -15.00 -10.81 14.08
N PRO A 57 -14.09 -11.77 14.27
CA PRO A 57 -12.86 -11.49 15.02
C PRO A 57 -11.97 -10.50 14.25
N ASN A 58 -11.27 -9.66 15.00
CA ASN A 58 -10.25 -8.79 14.43
C ASN A 58 -9.07 -9.63 13.94
N GLY A 59 -8.44 -9.17 12.86
CA GLY A 59 -7.20 -9.75 12.40
C GLY A 59 -6.01 -9.29 13.25
N THR A 60 -4.82 -9.32 12.66
CA THR A 60 -3.61 -8.83 13.33
C THR A 60 -3.78 -7.36 13.71
N PRO A 61 -3.58 -6.97 14.99
CA PRO A 61 -3.78 -5.59 15.43
C PRO A 61 -2.93 -4.58 14.69
N ARG A 62 -1.76 -5.02 14.21
CA ARG A 62 -0.79 -4.16 13.52
C ARG A 62 0.01 -4.94 12.50
N LYS A 63 0.09 -4.44 11.26
CA LYS A 63 0.84 -5.06 10.15
C LYS A 63 1.74 -4.05 9.44
N ILE A 64 2.45 -3.23 10.19
CA ILE A 64 3.43 -2.34 9.60
C ILE A 64 4.76 -3.09 9.42
N LEU A 65 5.39 -2.91 8.25
CA LEU A 65 6.72 -3.42 7.98
C LEU A 65 7.77 -2.40 8.40
N ASP A 66 8.87 -2.88 8.98
CA ASP A 66 10.05 -2.05 9.17
C ASP A 66 10.80 -1.96 7.84
N THR A 67 10.77 -0.79 7.22
CA THR A 67 11.39 -0.52 5.91
C THR A 67 12.73 0.20 6.04
N SER A 68 13.30 0.31 7.25
CA SER A 68 14.54 1.06 7.45
C SER A 68 15.70 0.52 6.61
N LYS A 69 15.76 -0.79 6.38
CA LYS A 69 16.85 -1.39 5.61
C LYS A 69 16.86 -0.94 4.15
N ILE A 70 15.73 -1.02 3.46
CA ILE A 70 15.65 -0.57 2.07
C ILE A 70 15.80 0.95 1.96
N ASN A 71 15.26 1.70 2.94
CA ASN A 71 15.42 3.14 3.00
C ASN A 71 16.88 3.55 3.17
N ASN A 72 17.61 2.84 4.02
CA ASN A 72 19.04 3.09 4.22
C ASN A 72 19.89 2.72 2.99
N LEU A 73 19.41 1.79 2.15
CA LEU A 73 20.03 1.47 0.88
C LEU A 73 19.79 2.57 -0.17
N GLY A 74 18.83 3.45 0.04
CA GLY A 74 18.58 4.61 -0.81
C GLY A 74 17.25 4.61 -1.56
N TRP A 75 16.36 3.66 -1.29
CA TRP A 75 15.05 3.60 -1.96
C TRP A 75 13.89 3.91 -1.02
N HIS A 76 12.95 4.71 -1.50
CA HIS A 76 11.70 5.04 -0.81
C HIS A 76 10.53 4.92 -1.79
N SER A 77 9.35 4.55 -1.29
CA SER A 77 8.13 4.61 -2.09
C SER A 77 7.82 6.05 -2.49
N LYS A 78 7.24 6.24 -3.67
CA LYS A 78 6.96 7.56 -4.25
C LYS A 78 5.49 7.87 -4.37
N ILE A 79 4.64 6.85 -4.35
CA ILE A 79 3.20 6.97 -4.56
C ILE A 79 2.49 6.79 -3.23
N ASN A 80 1.83 7.85 -2.74
CA ASN A 80 1.05 7.74 -1.51
C ASN A 80 -0.24 6.95 -1.76
N ILE A 81 -0.92 6.55 -0.69
CA ILE A 81 -2.10 5.68 -0.79
C ILE A 81 -3.26 6.37 -1.52
N ASP A 82 -3.47 7.65 -1.32
CA ASP A 82 -4.54 8.40 -1.98
C ASP A 82 -4.37 8.38 -3.49
N ARG A 83 -3.20 8.78 -3.96
CA ARG A 83 -2.87 8.78 -5.38
C ARG A 83 -2.88 7.36 -5.95
N GLY A 84 -2.29 6.41 -5.23
CA GLY A 84 -2.21 5.01 -5.66
C GLY A 84 -3.59 4.39 -5.87
N LEU A 85 -4.52 4.65 -4.96
CA LEU A 85 -5.90 4.15 -5.10
C LEU A 85 -6.65 4.84 -6.25
N SER A 86 -6.48 6.15 -6.40
CA SER A 86 -7.11 6.88 -7.50
C SER A 86 -6.60 6.39 -8.86
N ASP A 87 -5.31 6.24 -9.01
CA ASP A 87 -4.69 5.76 -10.26
C ASP A 87 -5.14 4.32 -10.57
N THR A 88 -5.19 3.46 -9.56
CA THR A 88 -5.66 2.08 -9.71
C THR A 88 -7.12 2.03 -10.13
N TYR A 89 -7.96 2.88 -9.54
CA TYR A 89 -9.38 2.94 -9.90
C TYR A 89 -9.60 3.42 -11.33
N VAL A 90 -8.87 4.46 -11.76
CA VAL A 90 -8.91 4.92 -13.16
C VAL A 90 -8.51 3.80 -14.10
N TRP A 91 -7.42 3.09 -13.80
CA TRP A 91 -6.99 1.95 -14.59
C TRP A 91 -8.08 0.86 -14.66
N TYR A 92 -8.72 0.55 -13.54
CA TYR A 92 -9.83 -0.41 -13.49
C TYR A 92 -10.98 0.01 -14.41
N LEU A 93 -11.39 1.28 -14.36
CA LEU A 93 -12.46 1.78 -15.19
C LEU A 93 -12.12 1.68 -16.70
N GLU A 94 -10.88 1.93 -17.06
CA GLU A 94 -10.42 1.86 -18.45
C GLU A 94 -10.32 0.44 -18.99
N ASN A 95 -10.09 -0.56 -18.14
CA ASN A 95 -9.79 -1.93 -18.54
C ASN A 95 -10.92 -2.94 -18.27
N TYR A 96 -11.86 -2.64 -17.37
CA TYR A 96 -12.90 -3.59 -16.94
C TYR A 96 -14.32 -3.04 -16.98
N GLN A 97 -14.52 -1.89 -17.56
CA GLN A 97 -15.87 -1.33 -17.70
C GLN A 97 -16.32 -1.23 -19.16
#